data_c703f262c48900282d66fd459dde9c4b
#
_entry.id   c703f262c48900282d66fd459dde9c4b
#
_cell.length_a   1.000
_cell.length_b   1.000
_cell.length_c   1.000
_cell.angle_alpha   90.00
_cell.angle_beta   90.00
_cell.angle_gamma   90.00
#
_symmetry.space_group_name_H-M   'P 1'
#
loop_
_entity.id
_entity.type
_entity.pdbx_description
1 polymer ?
#
loop_
_entity_poly.entity_id
_entity_poly.type
_entity_poly.pdbx_seq_one_letter_code
_entity_poly.pdbx_strand_id
1 'polypeptide(L)'
;MRVIISAGGTGGHIYPALAIINKIKEEEPDSEFLYIGTTDRMEKDLIPSMGYRYEGLEVTGFKRKLSLDNIKTITNFLGAIKKAKVIIKDFNPDVVIGCGGYVTAPVIYAAKKLGKRTFIHEQNSVVGLANKFLSKYTDKVGVSFESTI
;
A
#
# COMPACT_ATOMS: atom_id res chain seq x y z
N MET A 1 7.48 8.58 15.00
CA MET A 1 7.69 7.47 14.04
C MET A 1 7.39 7.96 12.63
N ARG A 2 8.16 7.51 11.66
CA ARG A 2 7.94 7.85 10.24
C ARG A 2 7.27 6.66 9.56
N VAL A 3 6.09 6.89 9.00
CA VAL A 3 5.22 5.83 8.47
C VAL A 3 4.86 6.10 7.02
N ILE A 4 5.10 5.11 6.15
CA ILE A 4 4.48 5.06 4.83
C ILE A 4 3.28 4.13 4.92
N ILE A 5 2.13 4.58 4.43
CA ILE A 5 0.95 3.74 4.31
C ILE A 5 0.47 3.72 2.87
N SER A 6 0.05 2.55 2.40
CA SER A 6 -0.40 2.37 1.03
C SER A 6 -1.73 1.63 0.99
N ALA A 7 -2.66 2.17 0.27
CA ALA A 7 -3.94 1.55 -0.03
C ALA A 7 -4.55 2.27 -1.23
N GLY A 8 -5.35 1.58 -2.01
CA GLY A 8 -5.96 2.25 -3.13
C GLY A 8 -7.09 1.48 -3.79
N GLY A 9 -7.77 2.20 -4.67
CA GLY A 9 -8.82 1.69 -5.53
C GLY A 9 -10.23 1.85 -4.98
N THR A 10 -10.47 1.54 -3.74
CA THR A 10 -11.80 1.59 -3.13
C THR A 10 -11.77 2.09 -1.68
N GLY A 11 -12.91 2.56 -1.19
CA GLY A 11 -13.08 2.92 0.22
C GLY A 11 -12.81 1.77 1.17
N GLY A 12 -13.06 0.52 0.74
CA GLY A 12 -12.77 -0.67 1.54
C GLY A 12 -11.29 -0.87 1.87
N HIS A 13 -10.39 -0.25 1.11
CA HIS A 13 -8.95 -0.24 1.39
C HIS A 13 -8.50 1.07 2.06
N ILE A 14 -9.06 2.18 1.65
CA ILE A 14 -8.63 3.52 2.07
C ILE A 14 -9.05 3.81 3.50
N TYR A 15 -10.29 3.53 3.89
CA TYR A 15 -10.79 3.82 5.24
C TYR A 15 -10.09 3.01 6.33
N PRO A 16 -9.78 1.71 6.15
CA PRO A 16 -8.91 1.00 7.10
C PRO A 16 -7.52 1.63 7.23
N ALA A 17 -6.93 2.10 6.13
CA ALA A 17 -5.66 2.81 6.16
C ALA A 17 -5.74 4.09 7.00
N LEU A 18 -6.80 4.88 6.83
CA LEU A 18 -7.04 6.08 7.62
C LEU A 18 -7.25 5.77 9.10
N ALA A 19 -7.94 4.68 9.42
CA ALA A 19 -8.12 4.23 10.80
C ALA A 19 -6.78 3.90 11.47
N ILE A 20 -5.89 3.23 10.74
CA ILE A 20 -4.54 2.93 11.23
C ILE A 20 -3.74 4.22 11.47
N ILE A 21 -3.79 5.17 10.53
CA ILE A 21 -3.14 6.49 10.69
C ILE A 21 -3.65 7.18 11.96
N ASN A 22 -4.96 7.23 12.15
CA ASN A 22 -5.56 7.86 13.32
C ASN A 22 -5.12 7.21 14.63
N LYS A 23 -5.03 5.87 14.64
CA LYS A 23 -4.57 5.14 15.83
C LYS A 23 -3.11 5.42 16.15
N ILE A 24 -2.26 5.46 15.14
CA ILE A 24 -0.84 5.80 15.32
C ILE A 24 -0.69 7.24 15.84
N LYS A 25 -1.49 8.17 15.31
CA LYS A 25 -1.46 9.57 15.79
C LYS A 25 -1.90 9.71 17.25
N GLU A 26 -2.84 8.88 17.71
CA GLU A 26 -3.21 8.84 19.12
C GLU A 26 -2.06 8.37 20.01
N GLU A 27 -1.38 7.28 19.60
CA GLU A 27 -0.33 6.65 20.39
C GLU A 27 1.00 7.40 20.29
N GLU A 28 1.32 7.96 19.13
CA GLU A 28 2.56 8.70 18.85
C GLU A 28 2.26 9.98 18.07
N PRO A 29 1.85 11.08 18.76
CA PRO A 29 1.38 12.32 18.10
C PRO A 29 2.40 12.99 17.17
N ASP A 30 3.71 12.77 17.38
CA ASP A 30 4.77 13.35 16.57
C ASP A 30 5.10 12.54 15.31
N SER A 31 4.31 11.52 14.99
CA SER A 31 4.53 10.69 13.81
C SER A 31 4.32 11.48 12.51
N GLU A 32 5.15 11.19 11.53
CA GLU A 32 5.04 11.73 10.18
C GLU A 32 4.53 10.64 9.23
N PHE A 33 3.64 11.02 8.31
CA PHE A 33 2.99 10.11 7.39
C PHE A 33 3.21 10.50 5.94
N LEU A 34 3.45 9.51 5.10
CA LEU A 34 3.37 9.62 3.65
C LEU A 34 2.44 8.53 3.14
N TYR A 35 1.43 8.94 2.37
CA TYR A 35 0.48 8.00 1.76
C TYR A 35 0.89 7.75 0.31
N ILE A 36 1.01 6.48 -0.06
CA ILE A 36 1.26 6.08 -1.45
C ILE A 36 0.01 5.38 -1.98
N GLY A 37 -0.57 5.94 -3.01
CA GLY A 37 -1.74 5.40 -3.69
C GLY A 37 -1.57 5.41 -5.20
N THR A 38 -2.68 5.34 -5.92
CA THR A 38 -2.67 5.36 -7.38
C THR A 38 -2.69 6.78 -7.92
N THR A 39 -2.41 6.93 -9.21
CA THR A 39 -2.48 8.23 -9.89
C THR A 39 -3.88 8.60 -10.34
N ASP A 40 -4.84 7.66 -10.34
CA ASP A 40 -6.14 7.80 -11.02
C ASP A 40 -7.37 7.36 -10.21
N ARG A 41 -7.19 6.90 -8.97
CA ARG A 41 -8.32 6.45 -8.14
C ARG A 41 -8.70 7.51 -7.09
N MET A 42 -9.74 7.21 -6.30
CA MET A 42 -10.33 8.18 -5.37
C MET A 42 -9.37 8.71 -4.31
N GLU A 43 -8.39 7.93 -3.89
CA GLU A 43 -7.42 8.34 -2.86
C GLU A 43 -6.53 9.50 -3.30
N LYS A 44 -6.31 9.63 -4.59
CA LYS A 44 -5.52 10.72 -5.17
C LYS A 44 -6.02 12.11 -4.76
N ASP A 45 -7.33 12.29 -4.70
CA ASP A 45 -7.93 13.56 -4.31
C ASP A 45 -8.30 13.59 -2.83
N LEU A 46 -8.78 12.47 -2.29
CA LEU A 46 -9.25 12.36 -0.91
C LEU A 46 -8.12 12.59 0.10
N ILE A 47 -7.00 11.90 -0.07
CA ILE A 47 -5.91 11.92 0.92
C ILE A 47 -5.26 13.31 1.02
N PRO A 48 -4.90 13.97 -0.10
CA PRO A 48 -4.39 15.34 -0.02
C PRO A 48 -5.38 16.33 0.59
N SER A 49 -6.69 16.15 0.34
CA SER A 49 -7.72 17.01 0.93
C SER A 49 -7.77 16.93 2.46
N MET A 50 -7.27 15.84 3.03
CA MET A 50 -7.18 15.64 4.48
C MET A 50 -5.86 16.14 5.08
N GLY A 51 -4.99 16.74 4.27
CA GLY A 51 -3.73 17.32 4.71
C GLY A 51 -2.54 16.35 4.76
N TYR A 52 -2.66 15.14 4.23
CA TYR A 52 -1.57 14.17 4.17
C TYR A 52 -0.71 14.33 2.92
N ARG A 53 0.59 14.10 3.06
CA ARG A 53 1.50 13.98 1.92
C ARG A 53 1.10 12.76 1.10
N TYR A 54 1.10 12.91 -0.21
CA TYR A 54 0.65 11.87 -1.14
C TYR A 54 1.61 11.71 -2.29
N GLU A 55 1.91 10.46 -2.64
CA GLU A 55 2.61 10.09 -3.86
C GLU A 55 1.79 9.05 -4.63
N GLY A 56 1.62 9.27 -5.92
CA GLY A 56 0.86 8.37 -6.79
C GLY A 56 1.77 7.44 -7.59
N LEU A 57 1.36 6.18 -7.68
CA LEU A 57 1.99 5.20 -8.57
C LEU A 57 1.01 4.81 -9.67
N GLU A 58 1.53 4.61 -10.87
CA GLU A 58 0.75 4.10 -11.99
C GLU A 58 0.75 2.58 -11.93
N VAL A 59 -0.39 2.00 -11.54
CA VAL A 59 -0.58 0.55 -11.45
C VAL A 59 -1.95 0.19 -12.00
N THR A 60 -2.02 -0.99 -12.64
CA THR A 60 -3.28 -1.58 -13.12
C THR A 60 -3.38 -3.02 -12.67
N GLY A 61 -4.61 -3.53 -12.54
CA GLY A 61 -4.84 -4.94 -12.24
C GLY A 61 -4.60 -5.83 -13.46
N PHE A 62 -4.27 -7.10 -13.19
CA PHE A 62 -4.16 -8.10 -14.26
C PHE A 62 -5.55 -8.47 -14.81
N LYS A 63 -5.67 -8.54 -16.12
CA LYS A 63 -6.85 -9.08 -16.78
C LYS A 63 -6.79 -10.61 -16.79
N ARG A 64 -7.93 -11.27 -16.65
CA ARG A 64 -8.01 -12.75 -16.62
C ARG A 64 -7.60 -13.40 -17.94
N LYS A 65 -7.64 -12.67 -19.07
CA LYS A 65 -7.26 -13.18 -20.39
C LYS A 65 -5.85 -12.73 -20.73
N LEU A 66 -5.07 -13.62 -21.33
CA LEU A 66 -3.78 -13.27 -21.94
C LEU A 66 -4.03 -12.24 -23.03
N SER A 67 -3.49 -11.03 -22.84
CA SER A 67 -3.61 -9.93 -23.80
C SER A 67 -2.35 -9.06 -23.75
N LEU A 68 -2.18 -8.21 -24.77
CA LEU A 68 -1.10 -7.21 -24.79
C LEU A 68 -1.19 -6.25 -23.60
N ASP A 69 -2.38 -6.06 -23.03
CA ASP A 69 -2.58 -5.24 -21.83
C ASP A 69 -1.84 -5.80 -20.61
N ASN A 70 -1.63 -7.12 -20.52
CA ASN A 70 -0.86 -7.73 -19.43
C ASN A 70 0.62 -7.37 -19.50
N ILE A 71 1.19 -7.19 -20.70
CA ILE A 71 2.57 -6.71 -20.87
C ILE A 71 2.69 -5.30 -20.31
N LYS A 72 1.73 -4.42 -20.63
CA LYS A 72 1.68 -3.06 -20.08
C LYS A 72 1.53 -3.08 -18.56
N THR A 73 0.71 -3.97 -18.02
CA THR A 73 0.52 -4.14 -16.58
C THR A 73 1.83 -4.52 -15.90
N ILE A 74 2.58 -5.47 -16.47
CA ILE A 74 3.88 -5.90 -15.94
C ILE A 74 4.88 -4.74 -16.00
N THR A 75 4.95 -4.01 -17.12
CA THR A 75 5.84 -2.86 -17.27
C THR A 75 5.51 -1.77 -16.25
N ASN A 76 4.23 -1.46 -16.05
CA ASN A 76 3.78 -0.50 -15.05
C ASN A 76 4.14 -0.97 -13.63
N PHE A 77 3.99 -2.25 -13.34
CA PHE A 77 4.34 -2.82 -12.04
C PHE A 77 5.84 -2.66 -11.75
N LEU A 78 6.70 -2.99 -12.71
CA LEU A 78 8.16 -2.82 -12.56
C LEU A 78 8.54 -1.35 -12.39
N GLY A 79 7.92 -0.46 -13.16
CA GLY A 79 8.10 0.99 -13.03
C GLY A 79 7.62 1.52 -11.68
N ALA A 80 6.50 1.00 -11.17
CA ALA A 80 5.97 1.34 -9.86
C ALA A 80 6.92 0.91 -8.73
N ILE A 81 7.51 -0.29 -8.82
CA ILE A 81 8.53 -0.74 -7.86
C ILE A 81 9.72 0.21 -7.84
N LYS A 82 10.21 0.60 -9.00
CA LYS A 82 11.34 1.52 -9.13
C LYS A 82 11.04 2.88 -8.51
N LYS A 83 9.87 3.44 -8.82
CA LYS A 83 9.41 4.71 -8.25
C LYS A 83 9.20 4.59 -6.74
N ALA A 84 8.60 3.51 -6.27
CA ALA A 84 8.39 3.26 -4.85
C ALA A 84 9.71 3.20 -4.10
N LYS A 85 10.74 2.57 -4.65
CA LYS A 85 12.09 2.54 -4.03
C LYS A 85 12.65 3.94 -3.84
N VAL A 86 12.51 4.81 -4.83
CA VAL A 86 12.97 6.21 -4.74
C VAL A 86 12.23 6.95 -3.63
N ILE A 87 10.90 6.82 -3.58
CA ILE A 87 10.06 7.46 -2.57
C ILE A 87 10.40 6.96 -1.17
N ILE A 88 10.56 5.64 -1.01
CA ILE A 88 10.87 5.03 0.30
C ILE A 88 12.24 5.47 0.79
N LYS A 89 13.24 5.50 -0.07
CA LYS A 89 14.58 5.97 0.29
C LYS A 89 14.56 7.43 0.72
N ASP A 90 13.85 8.28 -0.01
CA ASP A 90 13.77 9.72 0.28
C ASP A 90 13.04 9.98 1.61
N PHE A 91 11.92 9.34 1.83
CA PHE A 91 11.15 9.49 3.07
C PHE A 91 11.82 8.80 4.27
N ASN A 92 12.51 7.70 4.04
CA ASN A 92 13.19 6.89 5.07
C ASN A 92 12.25 6.49 6.23
N PRO A 93 11.23 5.68 5.96
CA PRO A 93 10.26 5.30 6.99
C PRO A 93 10.82 4.30 8.00
N ASP A 94 10.23 4.28 9.19
CA ASP A 94 10.44 3.22 10.18
C ASP A 94 9.63 1.97 9.85
N VAL A 95 8.45 2.15 9.23
CA VAL A 95 7.57 1.06 8.83
C VAL A 95 6.80 1.44 7.57
N VAL A 96 6.52 0.43 6.75
CA VAL A 96 5.69 0.54 5.54
C VAL A 96 4.48 -0.38 5.70
N ILE A 97 3.28 0.19 5.62
CA ILE A 97 2.02 -0.51 5.87
C ILE A 97 1.19 -0.55 4.59
N GLY A 98 0.71 -1.73 4.22
CA GLY A 98 -0.21 -1.92 3.09
C GLY A 98 -1.58 -2.40 3.56
N CYS A 99 -2.65 -1.76 3.08
CA CYS A 99 -4.02 -2.08 3.47
C CYS A 99 -4.88 -2.63 2.32
N GLY A 100 -4.27 -2.94 1.19
CA GLY A 100 -4.96 -3.55 0.06
C GLY A 100 -5.02 -2.68 -1.19
N GLY A 101 -5.42 -3.31 -2.28
CA GLY A 101 -5.38 -2.74 -3.62
C GLY A 101 -4.09 -3.09 -4.35
N TYR A 102 -4.10 -2.96 -5.68
CA TYR A 102 -2.96 -3.33 -6.51
C TYR A 102 -1.71 -2.49 -6.22
N VAL A 103 -1.89 -1.26 -5.73
CA VAL A 103 -0.79 -0.36 -5.42
C VAL A 103 0.09 -0.84 -4.26
N THR A 104 -0.47 -1.63 -3.33
CA THR A 104 0.30 -2.13 -2.18
C THR A 104 1.39 -3.12 -2.59
N ALA A 105 1.20 -3.88 -3.66
CA ALA A 105 2.16 -4.88 -4.09
C ALA A 105 3.54 -4.27 -4.42
N PRO A 106 3.67 -3.28 -5.32
CA PRO A 106 4.97 -2.67 -5.59
C PRO A 106 5.56 -1.94 -4.40
N VAL A 107 4.72 -1.34 -3.55
CA VAL A 107 5.18 -0.59 -2.37
C VAL A 107 5.80 -1.52 -1.33
N ILE A 108 5.10 -2.59 -0.95
CA ILE A 108 5.60 -3.56 0.04
C ILE A 108 6.81 -4.31 -0.50
N TYR A 109 6.79 -4.71 -1.76
CA TYR A 109 7.93 -5.36 -2.40
C TYR A 109 9.18 -4.46 -2.37
N ALA A 110 9.03 -3.21 -2.76
CA ALA A 110 10.13 -2.23 -2.72
C ALA A 110 10.66 -2.02 -1.30
N ALA A 111 9.77 -1.89 -0.32
CA ALA A 111 10.14 -1.74 1.08
C ALA A 111 10.95 -2.94 1.59
N LYS A 112 10.52 -4.16 1.26
CA LYS A 112 11.23 -5.38 1.63
C LYS A 112 12.63 -5.42 1.02
N LYS A 113 12.76 -5.08 -0.26
CA LYS A 113 14.07 -5.02 -0.94
C LYS A 113 15.00 -3.99 -0.32
N LEU A 114 14.47 -2.93 0.27
CA LEU A 114 15.26 -1.89 0.95
C LEU A 114 15.50 -2.18 2.44
N GLY A 115 15.09 -3.35 2.93
CA GLY A 115 15.30 -3.75 4.31
C GLY A 115 14.41 -3.00 5.31
N LYS A 116 13.33 -2.39 4.87
CA LYS A 116 12.37 -1.70 5.74
C LYS A 116 11.43 -2.70 6.40
N ARG A 117 10.94 -2.37 7.60
CA ARG A 117 9.89 -3.16 8.25
C ARG A 117 8.59 -3.02 7.47
N THR A 118 7.92 -4.14 7.25
CA THR A 118 6.68 -4.19 6.48
C THR A 118 5.55 -4.82 7.28
N PHE A 119 4.36 -4.28 7.10
CA PHE A 119 3.14 -4.78 7.70
C PHE A 119 2.03 -4.69 6.67
N ILE A 120 1.21 -5.74 6.55
CA ILE A 120 -0.02 -5.67 5.75
C ILE A 120 -1.22 -5.94 6.64
N HIS A 121 -2.33 -5.31 6.31
CA HIS A 121 -3.61 -5.48 6.99
C HIS A 121 -4.65 -5.99 6.00
N GLU A 122 -5.35 -7.08 6.36
CA GLU A 122 -6.49 -7.59 5.61
C GLU A 122 -7.76 -7.36 6.42
N GLN A 123 -8.63 -6.51 5.92
CA GLN A 123 -9.87 -6.14 6.57
C GLN A 123 -11.05 -7.03 6.17
N ASN A 124 -10.90 -7.85 5.15
CA ASN A 124 -11.94 -8.75 4.66
C ASN A 124 -11.84 -10.13 5.31
N SER A 125 -12.96 -10.84 5.34
CA SER A 125 -13.00 -12.25 5.79
C SER A 125 -12.31 -13.20 4.81
N VAL A 126 -12.12 -12.78 3.56
CA VAL A 126 -11.40 -13.52 2.52
C VAL A 126 -10.19 -12.69 2.10
N VAL A 127 -9.02 -13.32 2.06
CA VAL A 127 -7.77 -12.64 1.70
C VAL A 127 -7.79 -12.18 0.25
N GLY A 128 -7.53 -10.89 0.02
CA GLY A 128 -7.37 -10.34 -1.33
C GLY A 128 -6.12 -10.90 -2.02
N LEU A 129 -6.11 -10.90 -3.35
CA LEU A 129 -5.01 -11.47 -4.14
C LEU A 129 -3.67 -10.79 -3.84
N ALA A 130 -3.65 -9.46 -3.73
CA ALA A 130 -2.44 -8.71 -3.41
C ALA A 130 -1.90 -9.11 -2.04
N ASN A 131 -2.75 -9.15 -1.01
CA ASN A 131 -2.35 -9.53 0.34
C ASN A 131 -1.92 -11.00 0.43
N LYS A 132 -2.59 -11.89 -0.31
CA LYS A 132 -2.18 -13.30 -0.38
C LYS A 132 -0.77 -13.45 -0.94
N PHE A 133 -0.43 -12.72 -1.99
CA PHE A 133 0.91 -12.69 -2.55
C PHE A 133 1.91 -12.08 -1.55
N LEU A 134 1.57 -10.93 -0.97
CA LEU A 134 2.46 -10.18 -0.09
C LEU A 134 2.68 -10.84 1.27
N SER A 135 1.73 -11.66 1.74
CA SER A 135 1.86 -12.35 3.03
C SER A 135 3.13 -13.18 3.15
N LYS A 136 3.69 -13.62 2.02
CA LYS A 136 4.95 -14.37 1.97
C LYS A 136 6.19 -13.50 2.14
N TYR A 137 6.08 -12.20 1.92
CA TYR A 137 7.20 -11.26 1.89
C TYR A 137 7.17 -10.24 3.01
N THR A 138 6.01 -10.04 3.64
CA THR A 138 5.85 -9.07 4.72
C THR A 138 6.33 -9.63 6.06
N ASP A 139 6.78 -8.74 6.93
CA ASP A 139 7.24 -9.14 8.26
C ASP A 139 6.08 -9.52 9.18
N LYS A 140 4.95 -8.81 9.06
CA LYS A 140 3.75 -9.08 9.86
C LYS A 140 2.47 -8.87 9.05
N VAL A 141 1.45 -9.66 9.39
CA VAL A 141 0.11 -9.58 8.80
C VAL A 141 -0.91 -9.40 9.91
N GLY A 142 -1.72 -8.35 9.81
CA GLY A 142 -2.88 -8.12 10.67
C GLY A 142 -4.16 -8.49 9.94
N VAL A 143 -5.11 -9.07 10.63
CA VAL A 143 -6.42 -9.44 10.08
C VAL A 143 -7.54 -8.93 10.98
N SER A 144 -8.67 -8.55 10.35
CA SER A 144 -9.85 -8.12 11.09
C SER A 144 -10.73 -9.30 11.55
N PHE A 145 -10.62 -10.45 10.91
CA PHE A 145 -11.43 -11.64 11.20
C PHE A 145 -10.54 -12.87 11.37
N GLU A 146 -10.81 -13.66 12.41
CA GLU A 146 -10.08 -14.92 12.64
C GLU A 146 -10.22 -15.90 11.47
N SER A 147 -11.37 -15.90 10.80
CA SER A 147 -11.61 -16.74 9.63
C SER A 147 -10.73 -16.43 8.42
N THR A 148 -9.96 -15.33 8.47
CA THR A 148 -9.06 -14.92 7.39
C THR A 148 -7.70 -15.64 7.47
N ILE A 149 -7.37 -16.26 8.59
CA ILE A 149 -6.07 -16.91 8.86
C ILE A 149 -5.92 -18.25 8.14
#